data_4cfbd655e1b800801e0cdcfed76b3dde
#
_entry.id   4cfbd655e1b800801e0cdcfed76b3dde
#
_cell.length_a   1.000
_cell.length_b   1.000
_cell.length_c   1.000
_cell.angle_alpha   90.00
_cell.angle_beta   90.00
_cell.angle_gamma   90.00
#
_symmetry.space_group_name_H-M   'P 1'
#
loop_
_entity.id
_entity.type
_entity.pdbx_description
1 polymer ?
#
loop_
_entity_poly.entity_id
_entity_poly.type
_entity_poly.pdbx_seq_one_letter_code
_entity_poly.pdbx_strand_id
1 'polypeptide(L)' 'MTVRKNAEGNITYILQSALYCNGFNPGNIDGIFGDNTLSAVRSFQSAKGISVDGVAGKNTFEKLLE' A
#
# COMPACT_ATOMS: atom_id res chain seq x y z
N MET A 1 0.03 3.60 -13.21
CA MET A 1 0.51 2.41 -12.47
C MET A 1 -0.42 2.17 -11.28
N THR A 2 -0.86 0.95 -11.11
CA THR A 2 -1.65 0.55 -9.95
C THR A 2 -1.13 -0.76 -9.39
N VAL A 3 -1.16 -0.91 -8.08
CA VAL A 3 -0.73 -2.12 -7.39
C VAL A 3 -1.87 -2.58 -6.49
N ARG A 4 -2.29 -3.83 -6.67
CA ARG A 4 -3.46 -4.37 -5.98
C ARG A 4 -3.20 -5.80 -5.53
N LYS A 5 -4.18 -6.40 -4.84
CA LYS A 5 -4.05 -7.75 -4.34
C LYS A 5 -3.59 -8.70 -5.44
N ASN A 6 -2.69 -9.59 -5.08
CA ASN A 6 -2.02 -10.57 -5.91
C ASN A 6 -0.86 -10.01 -6.75
N ALA A 7 -0.57 -8.71 -6.65
CA ALA A 7 0.62 -8.16 -7.30
C ALA A 7 1.89 -8.69 -6.62
N GLU A 8 2.95 -8.84 -7.39
CA GLU A 8 4.25 -9.31 -6.90
C GLU A 8 5.35 -8.46 -7.53
N GLY A 9 6.48 -8.41 -6.84
CA GLY A 9 7.68 -7.79 -7.38
C GLY A 9 8.11 -6.54 -6.65
N ASN A 10 9.04 -5.81 -7.26
CA ASN A 10 9.71 -4.69 -6.62
C ASN A 10 8.76 -3.54 -6.25
N ILE A 11 7.80 -3.24 -7.09
CA ILE A 11 6.84 -2.16 -6.81
C ILE A 11 6.01 -2.49 -5.57
N THR A 12 5.60 -3.75 -5.42
CA THR A 12 4.87 -4.17 -4.23
C THR A 12 5.76 -4.08 -2.99
N TYR A 13 7.03 -4.45 -3.13
CA TYR A 13 8.00 -4.34 -2.05
C TYR A 13 8.16 -2.88 -1.61
N ILE A 14 8.26 -1.98 -2.57
CA ILE A 14 8.37 -0.54 -2.28
C ILE A 14 7.12 -0.04 -1.59
N LEU A 15 5.94 -0.45 -2.05
CA LEU A 15 4.66 -0.09 -1.44
C LEU A 15 4.61 -0.53 0.03
N GLN A 16 4.98 -1.78 0.30
CA GLN A 16 4.97 -2.32 1.65
C GLN A 16 5.93 -1.55 2.56
N SER A 17 7.12 -1.25 2.04
CA SER A 17 8.11 -0.49 2.80
C SER A 17 7.61 0.93 3.12
N ALA A 18 6.97 1.59 2.15
CA ALA A 18 6.43 2.93 2.35
C ALA A 18 5.27 2.93 3.35
N LEU A 19 4.40 1.91 3.30
CA LEU A 19 3.32 1.77 4.28
C LEU A 19 3.89 1.63 5.69
N TYR A 20 4.88 0.78 5.84
CA TYR A 20 5.51 0.56 7.13
C TYR A 20 6.13 1.86 7.66
N CYS A 21 6.85 2.59 6.81
CA CYS A 21 7.48 3.85 7.20
C CYS A 21 6.45 4.91 7.59
N ASN A 22 5.23 4.82 7.08
CA ASN A 22 4.15 5.74 7.43
C ASN A 22 3.33 5.26 8.63
N GLY A 23 3.73 4.17 9.27
CA GLY A 23 3.05 3.66 10.46
C GLY A 23 1.90 2.71 10.18
N PHE A 24 1.79 2.20 8.95
CA PHE A 24 0.73 1.27 8.55
C PHE A 24 1.38 -0.08 8.24
N ASN A 25 1.31 -0.99 9.19
CA ASN A 25 2.00 -2.28 9.10
C ASN A 25 1.39 -3.18 8.02
N PRO A 26 2.12 -3.49 6.94
CA PRO A 26 1.60 -4.33 5.86
C PRO A 26 1.79 -5.83 6.11
N GLY A 27 2.24 -6.21 7.29
CA GLY A 27 2.65 -7.57 7.54
C GLY A 27 4.08 -7.78 7.05
N ASN A 28 4.33 -8.91 6.39
CA ASN A 28 5.65 -9.19 5.84
C ASN A 28 5.96 -8.27 4.67
N ILE A 29 7.18 -7.76 4.64
CA ILE A 29 7.66 -6.97 3.51
C ILE A 29 8.38 -7.95 2.58
N ASP A 30 7.59 -8.60 1.74
CA ASP A 30 8.05 -9.74 0.93
C ASP A 30 7.79 -9.55 -0.57
N GLY A 31 7.25 -8.40 -0.97
CA GLY A 31 6.96 -8.14 -2.38
C GLY A 31 5.71 -8.83 -2.89
N ILE A 32 4.92 -9.41 -2.01
CA ILE A 32 3.67 -10.11 -2.38
C ILE A 32 2.50 -9.37 -1.73
N PHE A 33 1.59 -8.88 -2.56
CA PHE A 33 0.42 -8.13 -2.10
C PHE A 33 -0.67 -9.11 -1.68
N GLY A 34 -0.71 -9.41 -0.41
CA GLY A 34 -1.72 -10.28 0.18
C GLY A 34 -2.72 -9.50 1.03
N ASP A 35 -3.45 -10.21 1.89
CA ASP A 35 -4.52 -9.60 2.68
C ASP A 35 -4.01 -8.55 3.68
N ASN A 36 -2.84 -8.78 4.28
CA ASN A 36 -2.29 -7.82 5.24
C ASN A 36 -1.88 -6.52 4.56
N THR A 37 -1.31 -6.60 3.36
CA THR A 37 -0.98 -5.42 2.56
C THR A 37 -2.25 -4.69 2.17
N LEU A 38 -3.28 -5.42 1.77
CA LEU A 38 -4.58 -4.83 1.41
C LEU A 38 -5.17 -4.04 2.58
N SER A 39 -5.17 -4.62 3.76
CA SER A 39 -5.68 -3.94 4.96
C SER A 39 -4.89 -2.66 5.25
N ALA A 40 -3.57 -2.73 5.12
CA ALA A 40 -2.71 -1.57 5.36
C ALA A 40 -2.97 -0.46 4.35
N VAL A 41 -3.15 -0.81 3.07
CA VAL A 41 -3.47 0.17 2.02
C VAL A 41 -4.79 0.87 2.34
N ARG A 42 -5.82 0.09 2.68
CA ARG A 42 -7.13 0.66 3.01
C ARG A 42 -7.06 1.58 4.22
N SER A 43 -6.37 1.16 5.27
CA SER A 43 -6.21 1.98 6.47
C SER A 43 -5.50 3.29 6.15
N PHE A 44 -4.45 3.23 5.33
CA PHE A 44 -3.71 4.40 4.91
C PHE A 44 -4.60 5.35 4.11
N GLN A 45 -5.34 4.80 3.13
CA GLN A 45 -6.24 5.60 2.30
C GLN A 45 -7.29 6.32 3.14
N SER A 46 -7.88 5.61 4.11
CA SER A 46 -8.86 6.19 5.01
C SER A 46 -8.25 7.32 5.84
N ALA A 47 -7.05 7.10 6.38
CA ALA A 47 -6.37 8.10 7.20
C ALA A 47 -6.02 9.35 6.41
N LYS A 48 -5.76 9.22 5.11
CA LYS A 48 -5.41 10.36 4.26
C LYS A 48 -6.59 10.99 3.57
N GLY A 49 -7.80 10.47 3.76
CA GLY A 49 -9.01 11.04 3.18
C GLY A 49 -9.11 10.88 1.68
N ILE A 50 -8.48 9.85 1.13
CA ILE A 50 -8.59 9.53 -0.30
C ILE A 50 -9.48 8.30 -0.47
N SER A 51 -9.81 7.93 -1.72
CA SER A 51 -10.69 6.79 -2.00
C SER A 51 -10.13 5.51 -1.39
N VAL A 52 -10.97 4.80 -0.63
CA VAL A 52 -10.57 3.55 0.04
C VAL A 52 -10.96 2.40 -0.86
N ASP A 53 -10.16 2.15 -1.87
CA ASP A 53 -10.43 1.11 -2.87
C ASP A 53 -9.48 -0.08 -2.78
N GLY A 54 -8.46 -0.01 -1.89
CA GLY A 54 -7.49 -1.09 -1.75
C GLY A 54 -6.50 -1.19 -2.90
N VAL A 55 -6.52 -0.21 -3.80
CA VAL A 55 -5.63 -0.18 -4.96
C VAL A 55 -4.66 0.98 -4.80
N ALA A 56 -3.37 0.67 -4.81
CA ALA A 56 -2.34 1.71 -4.68
C ALA A 56 -2.05 2.29 -6.06
N GLY A 57 -2.74 3.37 -6.38
CA GLY A 57 -2.53 4.10 -7.62
C GLY A 57 -1.79 5.40 -7.36
N LYS A 58 -1.89 6.33 -8.32
CA LYS A 58 -1.19 7.60 -8.26
C LYS A 58 -1.45 8.34 -6.95
N ASN A 59 -2.73 8.50 -6.58
CA ASN A 59 -3.08 9.27 -5.38
C ASN A 59 -2.50 8.65 -4.12
N THR A 60 -2.57 7.34 -4.01
CA THR A 60 -2.04 6.64 -2.84
C THR A 60 -0.51 6.79 -2.76
N PHE A 61 0.19 6.59 -3.88
CA PHE A 61 1.65 6.75 -3.88
C PHE A 61 2.08 8.18 -3.61
N GLU A 62 1.35 9.16 -4.13
CA GLU A 62 1.66 10.56 -3.84
C GLU A 62 1.60 10.84 -2.34
N LYS A 63 0.58 10.32 -1.67
CA LYS A 63 0.44 10.52 -0.23
C LYS A 63 1.50 9.77 0.56
N LEU A 64 1.87 8.57 0.11
CA LEU A 64 2.91 7.78 0.77
C LEU A 64 4.27 8.46 0.72
N LEU A 65 4.53 9.19 -0.36
CA LEU A 65 5.85 9.77 -0.63
C LEU A 65 5.94 11.25 -0.24
N GLU A 66 4.92 11.78 0.40
CA GLU A 66 4.95 13.15 0.93
C GLU A 66 5.94 13.32 2.13
#